data_ba0538719af781cde32fc3d1dfa6a7b6
#
_entry.id   ba0538719af781cde32fc3d1dfa6a7b6
#
_cell.length_a   1.000
_cell.length_b   1.000
_cell.length_c   1.000
_cell.angle_alpha   90.00
_cell.angle_beta   90.00
_cell.angle_gamma   90.00
#
_symmetry.space_group_name_H-M   'P 1'
#
loop_
_entity.id
_entity.type
_entity.pdbx_description
1 polymer ?
#
loop_
_entity_poly.entity_id
_entity_poly.type
_entity_poly.pdbx_seq_one_letter_code
_entity_poly.pdbx_strand_id
1 'polypeptide(L)'
;MLALVLTALIWGFAFVAQVQGMDSMSPLFFNACRFTLGACSLVPILLWQRGRKAHGNRQGSDAGEAVDAESHATVSDVTRSQQSTMPFWQSLLANPVVVSVLCGIILFTASTLQQYGILYGKSAGRAGFLTALYIVMVPLLAFVFLRRRIGLPVFVAVAMSIIGFYLLCITDGFGSIGLADILLVFTAALFAAHILVIDELGAKVDAIVLSFGQFCTTAVLSWAGSMVEGSVDWSGAMHSWMPIVYAGIGSVGIAYTLQVVGQQWVPPTRASLLMSLESFFSAVGGAIFLGEVMTPRGYLGCALIFFGTLLAQAPAKLPKFLRKD
;
A
#
# COMPACT_ATOMS: atom_id res chain seq x y z
N MET A 1 -14.12 5.82 -3.26
CA MET A 1 -13.36 7.08 -3.12
C MET A 1 -13.14 7.47 -1.65
N LEU A 2 -14.18 7.57 -0.81
CA LEU A 2 -14.03 7.93 0.62
C LEU A 2 -13.01 7.03 1.36
N ALA A 3 -13.05 5.72 1.12
CA ALA A 3 -12.10 4.77 1.72
C ALA A 3 -10.63 5.15 1.48
N LEU A 4 -10.28 5.54 0.25
CA LEU A 4 -8.91 5.92 -0.12
C LEU A 4 -8.48 7.27 0.47
N VAL A 5 -9.41 8.21 0.65
CA VAL A 5 -9.14 9.47 1.35
C VAL A 5 -8.90 9.22 2.84
N LEU A 6 -9.69 8.33 3.46
CA LEU A 6 -9.46 7.91 4.85
C LEU A 6 -8.14 7.16 5.01
N THR A 7 -7.78 6.32 4.04
CA THR A 7 -6.45 5.68 3.98
C THR A 7 -5.35 6.73 4.02
N ALA A 8 -5.43 7.75 3.15
CA ALA A 8 -4.45 8.83 3.08
C ALA A 8 -4.32 9.61 4.40
N LEU A 9 -5.46 9.91 5.05
CA LEU A 9 -5.48 10.59 6.34
C LEU A 9 -4.76 9.75 7.42
N ILE A 10 -5.15 8.47 7.53
CA ILE A 10 -4.59 7.58 8.55
C ILE A 10 -3.10 7.35 8.28
N TRP A 11 -2.69 7.14 7.02
CA TRP A 11 -1.28 6.94 6.70
C TRP A 11 -0.43 8.19 6.88
N GLY A 12 -0.96 9.37 6.55
CA GLY A 12 -0.26 10.62 6.79
C GLY A 12 0.14 10.77 8.27
N PHE A 13 -0.78 10.59 9.19
CA PHE A 13 -0.47 10.61 10.63
C PHE A 13 0.31 9.38 11.10
N ALA A 14 0.26 8.24 10.37
CA ALA A 14 1.06 7.07 10.71
C ALA A 14 2.56 7.32 10.55
N PHE A 15 3.00 8.24 9.69
CA PHE A 15 4.41 8.63 9.61
C PHE A 15 4.92 9.22 10.93
N VAL A 16 4.08 10.00 11.63
CA VAL A 16 4.42 10.50 12.97
C VAL A 16 4.63 9.34 13.95
N ALA A 17 3.69 8.41 13.99
CA ALA A 17 3.80 7.23 14.86
C ALA A 17 5.02 6.37 14.50
N GLN A 18 5.33 6.25 13.20
CA GLN A 18 6.52 5.51 12.74
C GLN A 18 7.83 6.20 13.16
N VAL A 19 7.92 7.52 13.09
CA VAL A 19 9.09 8.28 13.59
C VAL A 19 9.24 8.08 15.09
N GLN A 20 8.17 8.27 15.87
CA GLN A 20 8.20 8.07 17.32
C GLN A 20 8.55 6.63 17.71
N GLY A 21 8.08 5.64 16.94
CA GLY A 21 8.42 4.23 17.16
C GLY A 21 9.92 3.95 17.01
N MET A 22 10.60 4.69 16.12
CA MET A 22 12.04 4.52 15.89
C MET A 22 12.92 5.12 16.98
N ASP A 23 12.35 5.83 17.94
CA ASP A 23 13.12 6.34 19.09
C ASP A 23 13.46 5.22 20.10
N SER A 24 12.69 4.12 20.11
CA SER A 24 12.88 3.03 21.07
C SER A 24 12.84 1.63 20.49
N MET A 25 12.60 1.47 19.17
CA MET A 25 12.47 0.15 18.53
C MET A 25 13.26 0.07 17.24
N SER A 26 13.69 -1.15 16.89
CA SER A 26 14.23 -1.42 15.56
C SER A 26 13.13 -1.43 14.48
N PRO A 27 13.47 -1.15 13.21
CA PRO A 27 12.54 -1.20 12.09
C PRO A 27 11.80 -2.53 11.94
N LEU A 28 12.53 -3.66 12.04
CA LEU A 28 11.94 -4.99 11.87
C LEU A 28 11.04 -5.36 13.04
N PHE A 29 11.42 -5.04 14.27
CA PHE A 29 10.61 -5.35 15.44
C PHE A 29 9.33 -4.49 15.49
N PHE A 30 9.45 -3.21 15.15
CA PHE A 30 8.27 -2.34 15.03
C PHE A 30 7.31 -2.85 13.94
N ASN A 31 7.83 -3.27 12.77
CA ASN A 31 7.02 -3.89 11.72
C ASN A 31 6.38 -5.20 12.19
N ALA A 32 7.11 -6.07 12.89
CA ALA A 32 6.57 -7.30 13.46
C ALA A 32 5.35 -7.03 14.36
N CYS A 33 5.49 -6.10 15.30
CA CYS A 33 4.42 -5.72 16.22
C CYS A 33 3.20 -5.13 15.48
N ARG A 34 3.40 -4.12 14.59
CA ARG A 34 2.28 -3.44 13.92
C ARG A 34 1.54 -4.33 12.95
N PHE A 35 2.24 -5.20 12.18
CA PHE A 35 1.58 -6.10 11.24
C PHE A 35 0.88 -7.26 11.95
N THR A 36 1.39 -7.73 13.09
CA THR A 36 0.69 -8.69 13.96
C THR A 36 -0.61 -8.10 14.48
N LEU A 37 -0.59 -6.88 15.04
CA LEU A 37 -1.80 -6.20 15.50
C LEU A 37 -2.78 -5.95 14.36
N GLY A 38 -2.29 -5.55 13.18
CA GLY A 38 -3.11 -5.36 12.00
C GLY A 38 -3.79 -6.65 11.55
N ALA A 39 -3.08 -7.76 11.50
CA ALA A 39 -3.66 -9.06 11.20
C ALA A 39 -4.71 -9.47 12.26
N CYS A 40 -4.39 -9.36 13.54
CA CYS A 40 -5.30 -9.68 14.64
C CYS A 40 -6.58 -8.84 14.59
N SER A 41 -6.50 -7.56 14.20
CA SER A 41 -7.67 -6.68 14.08
C SER A 41 -8.69 -7.14 13.02
N LEU A 42 -8.28 -7.91 12.01
CA LEU A 42 -9.16 -8.45 10.98
C LEU A 42 -9.82 -9.78 11.37
N VAL A 43 -9.32 -10.49 12.39
CA VAL A 43 -9.86 -11.79 12.80
C VAL A 43 -11.36 -11.73 13.13
N PRO A 44 -11.86 -10.76 13.92
CA PRO A 44 -13.30 -10.68 14.21
C PRO A 44 -14.15 -10.51 12.94
N ILE A 45 -13.68 -9.72 11.97
CA ILE A 45 -14.37 -9.47 10.70
C ILE A 45 -14.43 -10.76 9.88
N LEU A 46 -13.32 -11.50 9.79
CA LEU A 46 -13.27 -12.80 9.10
C LEU A 46 -14.19 -13.84 9.71
N LEU A 47 -14.23 -13.91 11.04
CA LEU A 47 -15.13 -14.83 11.76
C LEU A 47 -16.60 -14.48 11.50
N TRP A 48 -16.94 -13.19 11.55
CA TRP A 48 -18.30 -12.73 11.25
C TRP A 48 -18.72 -13.03 9.79
N GLN A 49 -17.83 -12.78 8.81
CA GLN A 49 -18.09 -13.12 7.41
C GLN A 49 -18.33 -14.62 7.20
N ARG A 50 -17.51 -15.48 7.86
CA ARG A 50 -17.70 -16.94 7.81
C ARG A 50 -19.02 -17.37 8.40
N GLY A 51 -19.43 -16.78 9.53
CA GLY A 51 -20.73 -17.06 10.17
C GLY A 51 -21.90 -16.72 9.25
N ARG A 52 -21.86 -15.56 8.57
CA ARG A 52 -22.91 -15.15 7.62
C ARG A 52 -23.02 -16.10 6.42
N LYS A 53 -21.90 -16.51 5.83
CA LYS A 53 -21.88 -17.46 4.72
C LYS A 53 -22.44 -18.82 5.14
N ALA A 54 -22.15 -19.30 6.35
CA ALA A 54 -22.68 -20.54 6.89
C ALA A 54 -24.20 -20.50 7.13
N HIS A 55 -24.76 -19.36 7.60
CA HIS A 55 -26.19 -19.18 7.79
C HIS A 55 -26.95 -19.04 6.45
N GLY A 56 -26.39 -18.32 5.48
CA GLY A 56 -26.97 -18.18 4.15
C GLY A 56 -27.09 -19.54 3.40
N ASN A 57 -26.05 -20.38 3.56
CA ASN A 57 -26.04 -21.70 2.94
C ASN A 57 -27.08 -22.67 3.58
N ARG A 58 -27.38 -22.53 4.88
CA ARG A 58 -28.43 -23.33 5.58
C ARG A 58 -29.83 -22.92 5.14
N GLN A 59 -30.10 -21.62 4.99
CA GLN A 59 -31.42 -21.16 4.50
C GLN A 59 -31.68 -21.49 3.03
N GLY A 60 -30.60 -21.57 2.20
CA GLY A 60 -30.73 -22.06 0.80
C GLY A 60 -30.96 -23.57 0.68
N SER A 61 -30.45 -24.36 1.65
CA SER A 61 -30.67 -25.82 1.70
C SER A 61 -32.09 -26.17 2.08
N ASP A 62 -32.73 -25.44 2.99
CA ASP A 62 -34.10 -25.70 3.43
C ASP A 62 -35.17 -25.26 2.41
N ALA A 63 -34.81 -24.40 1.44
CA ALA A 63 -35.68 -23.93 0.38
C ALA A 63 -35.50 -24.66 -0.97
N GLY A 64 -34.51 -25.53 -1.11
CA GLY A 64 -34.06 -26.12 -2.38
C GLY A 64 -34.21 -27.63 -2.52
N GLU A 65 -34.88 -28.32 -1.60
CA GLU A 65 -35.01 -29.78 -1.64
C GLU A 65 -36.02 -30.33 -2.70
N ALA A 66 -36.52 -29.47 -3.61
CA ALA A 66 -37.50 -29.87 -4.59
C ALA A 66 -37.16 -29.70 -6.07
N VAL A 67 -36.02 -29.06 -6.44
CA VAL A 67 -35.70 -28.86 -7.88
C VAL A 67 -34.16 -28.99 -8.12
N ASP A 68 -33.79 -29.98 -8.94
CA ASP A 68 -32.60 -30.10 -9.77
C ASP A 68 -31.28 -30.61 -9.15
N ALA A 69 -31.22 -31.92 -8.92
CA ALA A 69 -29.95 -32.65 -8.78
C ALA A 69 -29.09 -32.70 -10.10
N GLU A 70 -29.71 -32.48 -11.26
CA GLU A 70 -29.06 -32.58 -12.57
C GLU A 70 -28.32 -31.30 -12.98
N SER A 71 -28.72 -30.10 -12.49
CA SER A 71 -28.09 -28.83 -12.89
C SER A 71 -26.80 -28.53 -12.15
N HIS A 72 -26.60 -29.07 -10.95
CA HIS A 72 -25.39 -28.87 -10.16
C HIS A 72 -24.17 -29.68 -10.63
N ALA A 73 -24.39 -30.84 -11.26
CA ALA A 73 -23.30 -31.66 -11.79
C ALA A 73 -22.63 -30.99 -13.01
N THR A 74 -23.39 -30.35 -13.89
CA THR A 74 -22.88 -29.72 -15.11
C THR A 74 -22.07 -28.47 -14.85
N VAL A 75 -22.44 -27.64 -13.86
CA VAL A 75 -21.71 -26.41 -13.53
C VAL A 75 -20.40 -26.73 -12.82
N SER A 76 -20.35 -27.72 -11.93
CA SER A 76 -19.14 -28.15 -11.25
C SER A 76 -18.13 -28.80 -12.21
N ASP A 77 -18.60 -29.55 -13.21
CA ASP A 77 -17.73 -30.20 -14.20
C ASP A 77 -17.19 -29.22 -15.24
N VAL A 78 -17.97 -28.21 -15.65
CA VAL A 78 -17.50 -27.14 -16.55
C VAL A 78 -16.42 -26.28 -15.84
N THR A 79 -16.61 -25.96 -14.55
CA THR A 79 -15.63 -25.19 -13.79
C THR A 79 -14.33 -25.99 -13.56
N ARG A 80 -14.47 -27.29 -13.34
CA ARG A 80 -13.34 -28.21 -13.16
C ARG A 80 -12.58 -28.48 -14.46
N SER A 81 -13.28 -28.57 -15.60
CA SER A 81 -12.68 -28.76 -16.92
C SER A 81 -11.97 -27.49 -17.43
N GLN A 82 -12.46 -26.29 -17.10
CA GLN A 82 -11.75 -25.04 -17.42
C GLN A 82 -10.47 -24.87 -16.59
N GLN A 83 -10.43 -25.38 -15.37
CA GLN A 83 -9.25 -25.32 -14.51
C GLN A 83 -8.13 -26.27 -14.97
N SER A 84 -8.47 -27.36 -15.66
CA SER A 84 -7.48 -28.34 -16.19
C SER A 84 -6.76 -27.89 -17.47
N THR A 85 -7.22 -26.83 -18.13
CA THR A 85 -6.59 -26.28 -19.36
C THR A 85 -5.72 -25.05 -19.11
N MET A 86 -5.71 -24.51 -17.89
CA MET A 86 -4.85 -23.35 -17.57
C MET A 86 -3.41 -23.80 -17.35
N PRO A 87 -2.41 -23.08 -17.89
CA PRO A 87 -1.00 -23.30 -17.56
C PRO A 87 -0.80 -23.26 -16.05
N PHE A 88 0.07 -24.13 -15.52
CA PHE A 88 0.34 -24.27 -14.08
C PHE A 88 0.57 -22.94 -13.36
N TRP A 89 1.35 -22.03 -13.98
CA TRP A 89 1.62 -20.71 -13.42
C TRP A 89 0.37 -19.80 -13.33
N GLN A 90 -0.58 -19.91 -14.29
CA GLN A 90 -1.84 -19.16 -14.23
C GLN A 90 -2.76 -19.69 -13.12
N SER A 91 -2.81 -21.01 -12.95
CA SER A 91 -3.51 -21.66 -11.84
C SER A 91 -2.90 -21.24 -10.49
N LEU A 92 -1.57 -21.16 -10.40
CA LEU A 92 -0.86 -20.73 -9.21
C LEU A 92 -1.20 -19.27 -8.84
N LEU A 93 -1.16 -18.36 -9.81
CA LEU A 93 -1.49 -16.94 -9.61
C LEU A 93 -3.00 -16.67 -9.43
N ALA A 94 -3.86 -17.65 -9.70
CA ALA A 94 -5.28 -17.59 -9.37
C ALA A 94 -5.56 -18.02 -7.90
N ASN A 95 -4.58 -18.58 -7.20
CA ASN A 95 -4.75 -19.02 -5.81
C ASN A 95 -4.69 -17.82 -4.86
N PRO A 96 -5.76 -17.56 -4.06
CA PRO A 96 -5.80 -16.44 -3.12
C PRO A 96 -4.65 -16.41 -2.12
N VAL A 97 -4.17 -17.59 -1.70
CA VAL A 97 -3.05 -17.69 -0.75
C VAL A 97 -1.75 -17.21 -1.40
N VAL A 98 -1.49 -17.66 -2.63
CA VAL A 98 -0.28 -17.25 -3.38
C VAL A 98 -0.27 -15.76 -3.63
N VAL A 99 -1.40 -15.19 -4.06
CA VAL A 99 -1.54 -13.74 -4.26
C VAL A 99 -1.31 -12.97 -2.97
N SER A 100 -1.89 -13.43 -1.85
CA SER A 100 -1.72 -12.81 -0.53
C SER A 100 -0.26 -12.87 -0.06
N VAL A 101 0.42 -13.99 -0.27
CA VAL A 101 1.84 -14.15 0.09
C VAL A 101 2.71 -13.25 -0.78
N LEU A 102 2.46 -13.18 -2.09
CA LEU A 102 3.20 -12.29 -2.99
C LEU A 102 3.03 -10.83 -2.60
N CYS A 103 1.79 -10.37 -2.36
CA CYS A 103 1.52 -9.03 -1.85
C CYS A 103 2.23 -8.78 -0.52
N GLY A 104 2.22 -9.78 0.39
CA GLY A 104 2.87 -9.69 1.70
C GLY A 104 4.39 -9.60 1.63
N ILE A 105 5.04 -10.29 0.69
CA ILE A 105 6.51 -10.19 0.47
C ILE A 105 6.87 -8.79 -0.04
N ILE A 106 6.12 -8.26 -1.01
CA ILE A 106 6.35 -6.91 -1.52
C ILE A 106 6.11 -5.88 -0.41
N LEU A 107 5.03 -6.04 0.35
CA LEU A 107 4.68 -5.17 1.47
C LEU A 107 5.73 -5.22 2.59
N PHE A 108 6.26 -6.40 2.92
CA PHE A 108 7.36 -6.57 3.87
C PHE A 108 8.59 -5.79 3.43
N THR A 109 9.02 -5.99 2.17
CA THR A 109 10.21 -5.32 1.65
C THR A 109 10.02 -3.80 1.63
N ALA A 110 8.87 -3.32 1.12
CA ALA A 110 8.54 -1.91 1.07
C ALA A 110 8.50 -1.26 2.46
N SER A 111 7.76 -1.89 3.40
CA SER A 111 7.60 -1.35 4.75
C SER A 111 8.91 -1.41 5.57
N THR A 112 9.76 -2.39 5.30
CA THR A 112 11.08 -2.49 5.95
C THR A 112 12.02 -1.39 5.46
N LEU A 113 12.13 -1.19 4.14
CA LEU A 113 12.93 -0.08 3.59
C LEU A 113 12.39 1.27 4.04
N GLN A 114 11.06 1.44 4.07
CA GLN A 114 10.44 2.66 4.58
C GLN A 114 10.84 2.92 6.03
N GLN A 115 10.79 1.92 6.88
CA GLN A 115 11.06 2.06 8.30
C GLN A 115 12.53 2.37 8.57
N TYR A 116 13.47 1.75 7.81
CA TYR A 116 14.88 2.15 7.84
C TYR A 116 15.10 3.57 7.30
N GLY A 117 14.39 3.95 6.23
CA GLY A 117 14.42 5.32 5.71
C GLY A 117 13.94 6.35 6.75
N ILE A 118 12.90 6.02 7.51
CA ILE A 118 12.40 6.86 8.61
C ILE A 118 13.39 6.89 9.78
N LEU A 119 14.00 5.76 10.15
CA LEU A 119 14.99 5.68 11.21
C LEU A 119 16.18 6.62 10.93
N TYR A 120 16.69 6.62 9.70
CA TYR A 120 17.85 7.46 9.32
C TYR A 120 17.45 8.90 9.03
N GLY A 121 16.24 9.14 8.50
CA GLY A 121 15.79 10.48 8.11
C GLY A 121 15.13 11.28 9.22
N LYS A 122 14.51 10.62 10.20
CA LYS A 122 13.81 11.19 11.38
C LYS A 122 12.83 12.33 11.07
N SER A 123 12.19 12.31 9.89
CA SER A 123 11.21 13.30 9.48
C SER A 123 9.98 12.62 8.86
N ALA A 124 8.82 12.86 9.46
CA ALA A 124 7.54 12.35 8.99
C ALA A 124 7.13 13.02 7.66
N GLY A 125 7.28 14.33 7.58
CA GLY A 125 6.94 15.09 6.38
C GLY A 125 7.78 14.65 5.18
N ARG A 126 9.12 14.61 5.33
CA ARG A 126 10.05 14.19 4.25
C ARG A 126 9.77 12.74 3.83
N ALA A 127 9.57 11.82 4.78
CA ALA A 127 9.27 10.43 4.49
C ALA A 127 7.95 10.28 3.73
N GLY A 128 6.89 10.99 4.14
CA GLY A 128 5.60 10.98 3.44
C GLY A 128 5.68 11.49 2.01
N PHE A 129 6.40 12.59 1.74
CA PHE A 129 6.56 13.10 0.39
C PHE A 129 7.38 12.19 -0.51
N LEU A 130 8.48 11.60 0.01
CA LEU A 130 9.31 10.69 -0.79
C LEU A 130 8.59 9.37 -1.07
N THR A 131 7.87 8.84 -0.10
CA THR A 131 7.03 7.65 -0.30
C THR A 131 5.94 7.92 -1.33
N ALA A 132 5.28 9.09 -1.30
CA ALA A 132 4.23 9.47 -2.23
C ALA A 132 4.69 9.54 -3.71
N LEU A 133 5.99 9.50 -3.99
CA LEU A 133 6.50 9.33 -5.36
C LEU A 133 5.99 8.06 -6.06
N TYR A 134 5.45 7.07 -5.31
CA TYR A 134 4.80 5.90 -5.91
C TYR A 134 3.70 6.29 -6.91
N ILE A 135 3.09 7.45 -6.77
CA ILE A 135 2.03 7.94 -7.66
C ILE A 135 2.54 8.16 -9.08
N VAL A 136 3.75 8.70 -9.21
CA VAL A 136 4.40 8.86 -10.51
C VAL A 136 4.94 7.51 -11.00
N MET A 137 5.42 6.68 -10.07
CA MET A 137 5.96 5.36 -10.41
C MET A 137 4.89 4.36 -10.86
N VAL A 138 3.65 4.42 -10.32
CA VAL A 138 2.53 3.55 -10.74
C VAL A 138 2.29 3.62 -12.26
N PRO A 139 2.03 4.77 -12.88
CA PRO A 139 1.85 4.83 -14.32
C PRO A 139 3.11 4.47 -15.12
N LEU A 140 4.32 4.78 -14.60
CA LEU A 140 5.58 4.40 -15.25
C LEU A 140 5.78 2.89 -15.24
N LEU A 141 5.58 2.21 -14.11
CA LEU A 141 5.65 0.75 -14.02
C LEU A 141 4.55 0.09 -14.85
N ALA A 142 3.33 0.64 -14.85
CA ALA A 142 2.25 0.16 -15.72
C ALA A 142 2.60 0.29 -17.21
N PHE A 143 3.31 1.33 -17.62
CA PHE A 143 3.80 1.47 -18.98
C PHE A 143 4.86 0.41 -19.32
N VAL A 144 5.85 0.24 -18.45
CA VAL A 144 6.98 -0.67 -18.71
C VAL A 144 6.55 -2.14 -18.67
N PHE A 145 5.81 -2.55 -17.63
CA PHE A 145 5.48 -3.96 -17.40
C PHE A 145 4.14 -4.38 -18.00
N LEU A 146 3.13 -3.50 -17.95
CA LEU A 146 1.78 -3.80 -18.43
C LEU A 146 1.51 -3.21 -19.83
N ARG A 147 2.52 -2.54 -20.41
CA ARG A 147 2.43 -1.88 -21.73
C ARG A 147 1.24 -0.92 -21.85
N ARG A 148 0.77 -0.35 -20.73
CA ARG A 148 -0.29 0.65 -20.72
C ARG A 148 0.26 1.98 -21.22
N ARG A 149 -0.44 2.65 -22.16
CA ARG A 149 0.03 3.94 -22.72
C ARG A 149 -0.04 5.03 -21.65
N ILE A 150 1.01 5.84 -21.58
CA ILE A 150 1.07 7.03 -20.72
C ILE A 150 0.90 8.30 -21.56
N GLY A 151 0.16 9.27 -21.04
CA GLY A 151 -0.06 10.56 -21.69
C GLY A 151 0.99 11.61 -21.33
N LEU A 152 1.05 12.69 -22.09
CA LEU A 152 1.92 13.85 -21.84
C LEU A 152 1.83 14.38 -20.39
N PRO A 153 0.64 14.45 -19.74
CA PRO A 153 0.55 14.90 -18.35
C PRO A 153 1.44 14.11 -17.38
N VAL A 154 1.61 12.79 -17.60
CA VAL A 154 2.48 11.95 -16.77
C VAL A 154 3.95 12.34 -16.91
N PHE A 155 4.43 12.62 -18.12
CA PHE A 155 5.81 13.07 -18.35
C PHE A 155 6.08 14.40 -17.64
N VAL A 156 5.17 15.36 -17.73
CA VAL A 156 5.29 16.65 -17.04
C VAL A 156 5.27 16.43 -15.53
N ALA A 157 4.42 15.55 -15.02
CA ALA A 157 4.37 15.18 -13.60
C ALA A 157 5.68 14.56 -13.11
N VAL A 158 6.30 13.67 -13.90
CA VAL A 158 7.62 13.10 -13.60
C VAL A 158 8.67 14.20 -13.48
N ALA A 159 8.71 15.12 -14.44
CA ALA A 159 9.66 16.23 -14.41
C ALA A 159 9.45 17.13 -13.18
N MET A 160 8.19 17.48 -12.87
CA MET A 160 7.86 18.25 -11.66
C MET A 160 8.27 17.51 -10.37
N SER A 161 8.04 16.20 -10.32
CA SER A 161 8.42 15.37 -9.16
C SER A 161 9.94 15.27 -8.99
N ILE A 162 10.70 15.17 -10.07
CA ILE A 162 12.17 15.18 -10.03
C ILE A 162 12.69 16.53 -9.52
N ILE A 163 12.15 17.64 -10.03
CA ILE A 163 12.52 18.99 -9.56
C ILE A 163 12.12 19.16 -8.09
N GLY A 164 10.92 18.72 -7.71
CA GLY A 164 10.45 18.78 -6.33
C GLY A 164 11.31 17.94 -5.38
N PHE A 165 11.70 16.73 -5.78
CA PHE A 165 12.66 15.90 -5.05
C PHE A 165 14.02 16.62 -4.87
N TYR A 166 14.53 17.21 -5.95
CA TYR A 166 15.76 18.00 -5.90
C TYR A 166 15.67 19.13 -4.87
N LEU A 167 14.59 19.91 -4.88
CA LEU A 167 14.39 21.01 -3.94
C LEU A 167 14.20 20.54 -2.49
N LEU A 168 13.59 19.39 -2.28
CA LEU A 168 13.32 18.83 -0.95
C LEU A 168 14.57 18.19 -0.32
N CYS A 169 15.34 17.46 -1.12
CA CYS A 169 16.44 16.62 -0.61
C CYS A 169 17.83 17.22 -0.76
N ILE A 170 18.06 18.02 -1.81
CA ILE A 170 19.39 18.57 -2.10
C ILE A 170 19.51 20.00 -1.55
N THR A 171 20.02 20.15 -0.34
CA THR A 171 20.22 21.46 0.30
C THR A 171 21.61 22.03 -0.02
N ASP A 172 22.66 21.19 0.03
CA ASP A 172 24.07 21.59 -0.09
C ASP A 172 24.79 20.83 -1.22
N GLY A 173 24.11 20.64 -2.37
CA GLY A 173 24.61 19.85 -3.49
C GLY A 173 24.22 18.37 -3.41
N PHE A 174 24.68 17.57 -4.38
CA PHE A 174 24.33 16.15 -4.48
C PHE A 174 24.78 15.29 -3.28
N GLY A 175 25.76 15.76 -2.50
CA GLY A 175 26.19 15.10 -1.26
C GLY A 175 25.19 15.14 -0.12
N SER A 176 24.09 15.90 -0.23
CA SER A 176 23.03 15.98 0.77
C SER A 176 21.96 14.87 0.63
N ILE A 177 22.00 14.08 -0.45
CA ILE A 177 21.15 12.89 -0.58
C ILE A 177 21.71 11.81 0.35
N GLY A 178 20.96 11.49 1.39
CA GLY A 178 21.33 10.48 2.37
C GLY A 178 20.78 9.10 2.02
N LEU A 179 21.25 8.09 2.75
CA LEU A 179 20.74 6.73 2.67
C LEU A 179 19.22 6.70 2.89
N ALA A 180 18.69 7.54 3.80
CA ALA A 180 17.25 7.68 4.06
C ALA A 180 16.45 7.97 2.79
N ASP A 181 16.89 8.91 1.98
CA ASP A 181 16.19 9.31 0.76
C ASP A 181 16.19 8.20 -0.28
N ILE A 182 17.34 7.53 -0.44
CA ILE A 182 17.48 6.39 -1.36
C ILE A 182 16.52 5.27 -0.96
N LEU A 183 16.48 4.92 0.33
CA LEU A 183 15.57 3.88 0.84
C LEU A 183 14.11 4.25 0.61
N LEU A 184 13.73 5.51 0.83
CA LEU A 184 12.35 5.98 0.64
C LEU A 184 11.94 6.02 -0.84
N VAL A 185 12.86 6.33 -1.77
CA VAL A 185 12.61 6.24 -3.20
C VAL A 185 12.41 4.79 -3.65
N PHE A 186 13.24 3.86 -3.17
CA PHE A 186 13.02 2.42 -3.43
C PHE A 186 11.70 1.93 -2.81
N THR A 187 11.37 2.40 -1.61
CA THR A 187 10.07 2.16 -0.98
C THR A 187 8.92 2.58 -1.89
N ALA A 188 8.99 3.79 -2.47
CA ALA A 188 7.98 4.28 -3.40
C ALA A 188 7.82 3.36 -4.63
N ALA A 189 8.92 2.86 -5.20
CA ALA A 189 8.88 1.92 -6.31
C ALA A 189 8.21 0.58 -5.91
N LEU A 190 8.50 0.07 -4.71
CA LEU A 190 7.90 -1.16 -4.21
C LEU A 190 6.42 -0.98 -3.88
N PHE A 191 6.00 0.14 -3.29
CA PHE A 191 4.58 0.41 -3.11
C PHE A 191 3.84 0.60 -4.43
N ALA A 192 4.49 1.20 -5.43
CA ALA A 192 3.91 1.26 -6.77
C ALA A 192 3.71 -0.14 -7.37
N ALA A 193 4.69 -1.03 -7.22
CA ALA A 193 4.56 -2.43 -7.62
C ALA A 193 3.46 -3.15 -6.83
N HIS A 194 3.37 -2.95 -5.52
CA HIS A 194 2.33 -3.51 -4.65
C HIS A 194 0.92 -3.10 -5.10
N ILE A 195 0.72 -1.80 -5.40
CA ILE A 195 -0.55 -1.27 -5.92
C ILE A 195 -0.93 -1.97 -7.23
N LEU A 196 0.02 -2.17 -8.15
CA LEU A 196 -0.24 -2.84 -9.43
C LEU A 196 -0.51 -4.33 -9.26
N VAL A 197 0.17 -5.01 -8.34
CA VAL A 197 -0.08 -6.43 -8.05
C VAL A 197 -1.46 -6.63 -7.43
N ILE A 198 -1.91 -5.74 -6.55
CA ILE A 198 -3.29 -5.76 -6.03
C ILE A 198 -4.30 -5.56 -7.17
N ASP A 199 -4.05 -4.62 -8.08
CA ASP A 199 -4.94 -4.35 -9.23
C ASP A 199 -5.05 -5.56 -10.16
N GLU A 200 -3.93 -6.18 -10.54
CA GLU A 200 -3.90 -7.25 -11.54
C GLU A 200 -4.30 -8.63 -10.95
N LEU A 201 -3.82 -8.96 -9.76
CA LEU A 201 -3.99 -10.28 -9.17
C LEU A 201 -4.99 -10.30 -8.02
N GLY A 202 -5.08 -9.21 -7.25
CA GLY A 202 -5.94 -9.13 -6.06
C GLY A 202 -7.41 -8.87 -6.37
N ALA A 203 -7.75 -8.39 -7.57
CA ALA A 203 -9.13 -8.01 -7.94
C ALA A 203 -10.15 -9.16 -7.82
N LYS A 204 -9.71 -10.42 -7.91
CA LYS A 204 -10.56 -11.63 -7.80
C LYS A 204 -10.57 -12.23 -6.39
N VAL A 205 -9.78 -11.69 -5.47
CA VAL A 205 -9.69 -12.16 -4.09
C VAL A 205 -10.54 -11.28 -3.19
N ASP A 206 -11.21 -11.88 -2.21
CA ASP A 206 -11.91 -11.11 -1.17
C ASP A 206 -10.93 -10.15 -0.47
N ALA A 207 -11.28 -8.88 -0.38
CA ALA A 207 -10.39 -7.82 0.11
C ALA A 207 -9.89 -8.08 1.54
N ILE A 208 -10.75 -8.61 2.41
CA ILE A 208 -10.38 -8.88 3.81
C ILE A 208 -9.45 -10.09 3.88
N VAL A 209 -9.70 -11.13 3.07
CA VAL A 209 -8.82 -12.32 2.99
C VAL A 209 -7.45 -11.94 2.45
N LEU A 210 -7.40 -11.13 1.39
CA LEU A 210 -6.14 -10.61 0.82
C LEU A 210 -5.37 -9.78 1.86
N SER A 211 -6.05 -8.84 2.53
CA SER A 211 -5.45 -7.99 3.55
C SER A 211 -4.90 -8.82 4.71
N PHE A 212 -5.68 -9.76 5.23
CA PHE A 212 -5.23 -10.64 6.31
C PHE A 212 -4.01 -11.46 5.91
N GLY A 213 -4.05 -12.10 4.73
CA GLY A 213 -2.95 -12.94 4.26
C GLY A 213 -1.64 -12.16 4.05
N GLN A 214 -1.71 -10.97 3.44
CA GLN A 214 -0.52 -10.12 3.27
C GLN A 214 0.03 -9.61 4.61
N PHE A 215 -0.83 -9.27 5.59
CA PHE A 215 -0.37 -8.84 6.92
C PHE A 215 0.29 -9.98 7.69
N CYS A 216 -0.29 -11.19 7.64
CA CYS A 216 0.34 -12.38 8.24
C CYS A 216 1.71 -12.65 7.64
N THR A 217 1.83 -12.60 6.30
CA THR A 217 3.11 -12.81 5.61
C THR A 217 4.14 -11.76 6.04
N THR A 218 3.75 -10.48 6.04
CA THR A 218 4.62 -9.38 6.45
C THR A 218 5.03 -9.52 7.93
N ALA A 219 4.09 -9.88 8.80
CA ALA A 219 4.38 -10.09 10.22
C ALA A 219 5.40 -11.23 10.42
N VAL A 220 5.18 -12.40 9.80
CA VAL A 220 6.07 -13.56 9.90
C VAL A 220 7.48 -13.20 9.43
N LEU A 221 7.62 -12.56 8.28
CA LEU A 221 8.92 -12.14 7.75
C LEU A 221 9.59 -11.09 8.64
N SER A 222 8.82 -10.15 9.22
CA SER A 222 9.35 -9.14 10.13
C SER A 222 9.81 -9.76 11.46
N TRP A 223 9.06 -10.72 12.00
CA TRP A 223 9.48 -11.48 13.20
C TRP A 223 10.75 -12.29 12.93
N ALA A 224 10.80 -13.00 11.79
CA ALA A 224 11.98 -13.75 11.41
C ALA A 224 13.21 -12.85 11.29
N GLY A 225 13.07 -11.71 10.59
CA GLY A 225 14.13 -10.72 10.45
C GLY A 225 14.58 -10.13 11.79
N SER A 226 13.64 -9.74 12.66
CA SER A 226 13.94 -9.19 13.99
C SER A 226 14.64 -10.19 14.90
N MET A 227 14.28 -11.48 14.82
CA MET A 227 14.96 -12.54 15.57
C MET A 227 16.39 -12.77 15.06
N VAL A 228 16.59 -12.77 13.74
CA VAL A 228 17.93 -12.91 13.14
C VAL A 228 18.82 -11.72 13.49
N GLU A 229 18.26 -10.52 13.49
CA GLU A 229 18.94 -9.27 13.84
C GLU A 229 19.20 -9.17 15.37
N GLY A 230 18.53 -9.99 16.20
CA GLY A 230 18.58 -9.90 17.66
C GLY A 230 17.97 -8.61 18.20
N SER A 231 17.06 -7.99 17.46
CA SER A 231 16.52 -6.65 17.72
C SER A 231 15.17 -6.66 18.47
N VAL A 232 14.77 -7.79 19.04
CA VAL A 232 13.54 -7.90 19.83
C VAL A 232 13.72 -7.21 21.19
N ASP A 233 13.02 -6.10 21.38
CA ASP A 233 13.07 -5.30 22.64
C ASP A 233 11.65 -4.96 23.13
N TRP A 234 11.18 -5.76 24.10
CA TRP A 234 9.86 -5.55 24.71
C TRP A 234 9.79 -4.28 25.56
N SER A 235 10.93 -3.82 26.11
CA SER A 235 10.97 -2.56 26.88
C SER A 235 10.71 -1.37 25.94
N GLY A 236 11.38 -1.36 24.77
CA GLY A 236 11.14 -0.38 23.72
C GLY A 236 9.70 -0.41 23.22
N ALA A 237 9.13 -1.61 23.02
CA ALA A 237 7.73 -1.77 22.63
C ALA A 237 6.74 -1.18 23.66
N MET A 238 7.01 -1.34 24.95
CA MET A 238 6.17 -0.74 26.01
C MET A 238 6.26 0.78 26.03
N HIS A 239 7.43 1.37 25.72
CA HIS A 239 7.55 2.81 25.55
C HIS A 239 6.81 3.33 24.32
N SER A 240 6.84 2.58 23.22
CA SER A 240 6.20 2.92 21.95
C SER A 240 4.83 2.28 21.77
N TRP A 241 4.11 1.90 22.83
CA TRP A 241 2.81 1.21 22.74
C TRP A 241 1.78 1.99 21.91
N MET A 242 1.69 3.31 22.08
CA MET A 242 0.74 4.15 21.34
C MET A 242 1.08 4.22 19.84
N PRO A 243 2.33 4.52 19.41
CA PRO A 243 2.77 4.35 18.03
C PRO A 243 2.47 2.98 17.45
N ILE A 244 2.71 1.89 18.18
CA ILE A 244 2.44 0.52 17.73
C ILE A 244 0.93 0.30 17.52
N VAL A 245 0.08 0.71 18.45
CA VAL A 245 -1.38 0.56 18.34
C VAL A 245 -1.92 1.36 17.16
N TYR A 246 -1.50 2.62 17.02
CA TYR A 246 -1.93 3.44 15.89
C TYR A 246 -1.44 2.86 14.55
N ALA A 247 -0.16 2.50 14.45
CA ALA A 247 0.39 1.92 13.23
C ALA A 247 -0.18 0.52 12.94
N GLY A 248 -0.47 -0.29 13.97
CA GLY A 248 -1.02 -1.63 13.82
C GLY A 248 -2.50 -1.63 13.46
N ILE A 249 -3.34 -1.04 14.29
CA ILE A 249 -4.80 -1.06 14.08
C ILE A 249 -5.21 -0.03 13.02
N GLY A 250 -4.76 1.22 13.17
CA GLY A 250 -5.13 2.30 12.26
C GLY A 250 -4.50 2.13 10.88
N SER A 251 -3.17 2.14 10.82
CA SER A 251 -2.45 2.12 9.53
C SER A 251 -2.50 0.75 8.85
N VAL A 252 -2.20 -0.35 9.56
CA VAL A 252 -2.21 -1.68 8.97
C VAL A 252 -3.65 -2.21 8.89
N GLY A 253 -4.34 -2.37 9.99
CA GLY A 253 -5.65 -3.01 10.04
C GLY A 253 -6.70 -2.27 9.21
N ILE A 254 -6.84 -0.97 9.41
CA ILE A 254 -7.88 -0.17 8.75
C ILE A 254 -7.40 0.35 7.39
N ALA A 255 -6.32 1.12 7.33
CA ALA A 255 -5.98 1.86 6.12
C ALA A 255 -5.54 0.96 4.95
N TYR A 256 -4.66 -0.05 5.15
CA TYR A 256 -4.33 -1.00 4.06
C TYR A 256 -5.54 -1.82 3.62
N THR A 257 -6.45 -2.18 4.55
CA THR A 257 -7.70 -2.86 4.17
C THR A 257 -8.60 -1.94 3.33
N LEU A 258 -8.75 -0.68 3.73
CA LEU A 258 -9.48 0.32 2.95
C LEU A 258 -8.83 0.58 1.58
N GLN A 259 -7.50 0.50 1.47
CA GLN A 259 -6.79 0.55 0.20
C GLN A 259 -7.23 -0.61 -0.70
N VAL A 260 -7.14 -1.86 -0.23
CA VAL A 260 -7.52 -3.04 -1.02
C VAL A 260 -8.98 -2.96 -1.44
N VAL A 261 -9.90 -2.63 -0.52
CA VAL A 261 -11.32 -2.42 -0.82
C VAL A 261 -11.51 -1.30 -1.85
N GLY A 262 -10.82 -0.18 -1.68
CA GLY A 262 -10.92 0.96 -2.58
C GLY A 262 -10.42 0.67 -3.99
N GLN A 263 -9.33 -0.10 -4.10
CA GLN A 263 -8.74 -0.50 -5.38
C GLN A 263 -9.60 -1.49 -6.18
N GLN A 264 -10.50 -2.23 -5.54
CA GLN A 264 -11.48 -3.06 -6.27
C GLN A 264 -12.48 -2.24 -7.09
N TRP A 265 -12.67 -0.95 -6.75
CA TRP A 265 -13.64 -0.05 -7.39
C TRP A 265 -13.02 1.11 -8.14
N VAL A 266 -11.74 1.36 -7.94
CA VAL A 266 -11.04 2.55 -8.46
C VAL A 266 -9.75 2.12 -9.14
N PRO A 267 -9.53 2.50 -10.42
CA PRO A 267 -8.28 2.17 -11.13
C PRO A 267 -7.03 2.61 -10.35
N PRO A 268 -5.89 1.89 -10.45
CA PRO A 268 -4.71 2.10 -9.63
C PRO A 268 -4.16 3.52 -9.71
N THR A 269 -4.20 4.13 -10.90
CA THR A 269 -3.78 5.53 -11.09
C THR A 269 -4.63 6.51 -10.30
N ARG A 270 -5.96 6.34 -10.24
CA ARG A 270 -6.84 7.20 -9.43
C ARG A 270 -6.75 6.88 -7.94
N ALA A 271 -6.55 5.60 -7.59
CA ALA A 271 -6.36 5.19 -6.22
C ALA A 271 -5.09 5.82 -5.63
N SER A 272 -3.97 5.75 -6.36
CA SER A 272 -2.72 6.36 -5.95
C SER A 272 -2.81 7.88 -5.77
N LEU A 273 -3.61 8.59 -6.60
CA LEU A 273 -3.89 10.02 -6.39
C LEU A 273 -4.54 10.30 -5.03
N LEU A 274 -5.65 9.61 -4.78
CA LEU A 274 -6.39 9.86 -3.55
C LEU A 274 -5.54 9.56 -2.32
N MET A 275 -4.69 8.54 -2.41
CA MET A 275 -3.76 8.17 -1.34
C MET A 275 -2.59 9.13 -1.19
N SER A 276 -2.21 9.91 -2.22
CA SER A 276 -1.11 10.87 -2.14
C SER A 276 -1.35 12.03 -1.16
N LEU A 277 -2.59 12.27 -0.81
CA LEU A 277 -2.91 13.21 0.27
C LEU A 277 -2.22 12.84 1.59
N GLU A 278 -1.70 11.59 1.71
CA GLU A 278 -0.89 11.17 2.85
C GLU A 278 0.34 12.06 3.06
N SER A 279 0.96 12.53 1.97
CA SER A 279 2.13 13.43 2.05
C SER A 279 1.77 14.78 2.68
N PHE A 280 0.60 15.32 2.35
CA PHE A 280 0.11 16.53 2.99
C PHE A 280 -0.16 16.29 4.49
N PHE A 281 -0.87 15.22 4.83
CA PHE A 281 -1.17 14.89 6.23
C PHE A 281 0.08 14.51 7.04
N SER A 282 1.11 13.93 6.41
CA SER A 282 2.39 13.64 7.08
C SER A 282 3.16 14.92 7.41
N ALA A 283 3.15 15.91 6.53
CA ALA A 283 3.77 17.21 6.80
C ALA A 283 3.03 17.97 7.91
N VAL A 284 1.69 17.97 7.88
CA VAL A 284 0.86 18.57 8.93
C VAL A 284 1.11 17.86 10.28
N GLY A 285 1.11 16.53 10.27
CA GLY A 285 1.37 15.71 11.45
C GLY A 285 2.79 15.93 12.00
N GLY A 286 3.81 15.96 11.14
CA GLY A 286 5.19 16.25 11.51
C GLY A 286 5.34 17.63 12.15
N ALA A 287 4.69 18.65 11.59
CA ALA A 287 4.73 20.00 12.15
C ALA A 287 4.03 20.08 13.53
N ILE A 288 2.86 19.45 13.68
CA ILE A 288 2.08 19.53 14.92
C ILE A 288 2.67 18.68 16.05
N PHE A 289 3.04 17.44 15.76
CA PHE A 289 3.41 16.45 16.80
C PHE A 289 4.91 16.29 17.00
N LEU A 290 5.73 16.59 15.98
CA LEU A 290 7.19 16.46 16.04
C LEU A 290 7.90 17.82 16.00
N GLY A 291 7.18 18.94 15.79
CA GLY A 291 7.78 20.26 15.67
C GLY A 291 8.64 20.42 14.40
N GLU A 292 8.37 19.62 13.36
CA GLU A 292 9.14 19.68 12.12
C GLU A 292 8.93 21.02 11.42
N VAL A 293 10.03 21.67 11.05
CA VAL A 293 10.03 22.90 10.26
C VAL A 293 10.80 22.63 8.97
N MET A 294 10.13 22.77 7.84
CA MET A 294 10.78 22.68 6.54
C MET A 294 11.30 24.04 6.10
N THR A 295 12.39 24.04 5.33
CA THR A 295 12.86 25.27 4.68
C THR A 295 11.85 25.74 3.63
N PRO A 296 11.80 27.05 3.27
CA PRO A 296 10.94 27.53 2.18
C PRO A 296 11.17 26.79 0.86
N ARG A 297 12.40 26.38 0.59
CA ARG A 297 12.79 25.56 -0.56
C ARG A 297 12.16 24.16 -0.46
N GLY A 298 12.16 23.54 0.73
CA GLY A 298 11.50 22.26 0.99
C GLY A 298 10.00 22.33 0.74
N TYR A 299 9.31 23.38 1.22
CA TYR A 299 7.88 23.59 0.95
C TYR A 299 7.59 23.73 -0.54
N LEU A 300 8.45 24.44 -1.31
CA LEU A 300 8.32 24.55 -2.76
C LEU A 300 8.50 23.18 -3.43
N GLY A 301 9.46 22.37 -2.97
CA GLY A 301 9.65 21.00 -3.42
C GLY A 301 8.41 20.12 -3.19
N CYS A 302 7.85 20.19 -1.98
CA CYS A 302 6.60 19.51 -1.62
C CYS A 302 5.43 19.93 -2.53
N ALA A 303 5.27 21.24 -2.76
CA ALA A 303 4.23 21.77 -3.64
C ALA A 303 4.40 21.25 -5.07
N LEU A 304 5.63 21.23 -5.62
CA LEU A 304 5.88 20.70 -6.96
C LEU A 304 5.58 19.20 -7.07
N ILE A 305 5.98 18.38 -6.08
CA ILE A 305 5.63 16.96 -6.04
C ILE A 305 4.11 16.81 -6.00
N PHE A 306 3.42 17.54 -5.12
CA PHE A 306 1.97 17.45 -4.97
C PHE A 306 1.23 17.87 -6.24
N PHE A 307 1.54 19.02 -6.84
CA PHE A 307 0.91 19.45 -8.09
C PHE A 307 1.30 18.57 -9.28
N GLY A 308 2.54 18.07 -9.33
CA GLY A 308 2.96 17.07 -10.31
C GLY A 308 2.10 15.81 -10.23
N THR A 309 1.85 15.30 -9.02
CA THR A 309 1.00 14.12 -8.82
C THR A 309 -0.44 14.37 -9.24
N LEU A 310 -1.01 15.55 -8.95
CA LEU A 310 -2.33 15.94 -9.44
C LEU A 310 -2.37 15.99 -10.97
N LEU A 311 -1.33 16.53 -11.61
CA LEU A 311 -1.24 16.64 -13.06
C LEU A 311 -1.12 15.27 -13.74
N ALA A 312 -0.40 14.31 -13.14
CA ALA A 312 -0.24 12.95 -13.67
C ALA A 312 -1.59 12.26 -13.93
N GLN A 313 -2.63 12.74 -13.30
CA GLN A 313 -3.97 12.14 -13.31
C GLN A 313 -4.99 12.93 -14.11
N ALA A 314 -4.58 14.08 -14.64
CA ALA A 314 -5.42 14.81 -15.57
C ALA A 314 -5.73 13.90 -16.77
N PRO A 315 -7.01 13.79 -17.20
CA PRO A 315 -7.35 13.00 -18.37
C PRO A 315 -6.54 13.53 -19.55
N ALA A 316 -5.83 12.64 -20.24
CA ALA A 316 -5.09 12.97 -21.46
C ALA A 316 -6.10 13.34 -22.57
N LYS A 317 -6.67 14.53 -22.52
CA LYS A 317 -7.37 15.12 -23.66
C LYS A 317 -6.29 15.50 -24.65
N LEU A 318 -5.99 14.60 -25.60
CA LEU A 318 -5.27 15.01 -26.81
C LEU A 318 -5.98 16.21 -27.40
N PRO A 319 -5.29 17.35 -27.64
CA PRO A 319 -5.87 18.46 -28.35
C PRO A 319 -6.46 17.95 -29.66
N LYS A 320 -7.65 18.43 -30.05
CA LYS A 320 -8.41 17.94 -31.21
C LYS A 320 -7.60 17.91 -32.53
N PHE A 321 -6.55 18.73 -32.64
CA PHE A 321 -5.68 18.81 -33.83
C PHE A 321 -4.65 17.65 -33.94
N LEU A 322 -4.48 16.82 -32.91
CA LEU A 322 -3.62 15.63 -32.92
C LEU A 322 -4.41 14.32 -33.03
N ARG A 323 -5.72 14.40 -33.13
CA ARG A 323 -6.59 13.25 -33.38
C ARG A 323 -6.55 13.02 -34.90
N LYS A 324 -5.65 12.15 -35.37
CA LYS A 324 -5.78 11.58 -36.69
C LYS A 324 -7.00 10.66 -36.67
N ASP A 325 -8.02 11.05 -37.46
CA ASP A 325 -9.16 10.22 -37.81
C ASP A 325 -8.70 8.96 -38.55
#